data_dcab9ebd69c20162fbf4536af5c03b75
#
_entry.id   dcab9ebd69c20162fbf4536af5c03b75
#
_cell.length_a   1.000
_cell.length_b   1.000
_cell.length_c   1.000
_cell.angle_alpha   90.00
_cell.angle_beta   90.00
_cell.angle_gamma   90.00
#
_symmetry.space_group_name_H-M   'P 1'
#
loop_
_entity.id
_entity.type
_entity.pdbx_description
1 polymer ?
#
loop_
_entity_poly.entity_id
_entity_poly.type
_entity_poly.pdbx_seq_one_letter_code
_entity_poly.pdbx_strand_id
1 'polypeptide(L)'
;MSSLKGLKAATARRDLAALLHVKPGMLTYAIYKAPEATRYRRFKIKKRHGGEREILAPESELKLLQRRLSTLLQDCVAEINLARGHAEDGAHFGIAHGFKRHHTIMTNGRVHVTRRYVFNVDLHDFFGTINFGRVRGFFLKDRNFALHPEVATAIAQIACFENRLPQGSPCSPVISNLIAHSLDIHLARLAAKYGATYTRYADDLTFSTNRPSFPSEIAMLKGAHTWVPGADLERIVTRNGFGFNPEKTRLQYRDSRQEVTGLTVNRKVNVPAKYRYTVRAMVDKLFKTGKFEFIHKKRDAKGDVVFENRYTGENKQLLGMLSYIDQVDRFNHKICIENGREPESTDGRIALFRRFLYFDNFYAAREPVIVCEGKTDNVYLRCAIRSLAVGYPGLIDNVSAPPKFKIRFFKYAETRTGHITDLTGGVGGICKLLKNYHEDVHDWFKAPVSRFPVIVLIDNDAGAHSIYEAIAGITKRTKPEGRADFIHVTSNLYVVPTPFGPNKAHTAIEDFFDEITLATVLNGKTFNRKNKSDDSDKFYGKGAFARDVVAKQASTIDFTKFQAILDSRS
;
A
#
# COMPACT_ATOMS: atom_id res chain seq x y z
N MET A 1 16.01 13.35 21.73
CA MET A 1 16.68 12.41 22.69
C MET A 1 16.62 11.02 22.07
N SER A 2 17.70 10.23 22.13
CA SER A 2 17.72 8.85 21.60
C SER A 2 16.67 7.99 22.32
N SER A 3 15.84 7.28 21.54
CA SER A 3 14.80 6.38 22.07
C SER A 3 15.39 5.27 22.93
N LEU A 4 16.49 4.67 22.49
CA LEU A 4 17.19 3.61 23.23
C LEU A 4 17.78 4.15 24.54
N LYS A 5 18.45 5.31 24.49
CA LYS A 5 19.03 5.94 25.70
C LYS A 5 17.93 6.31 26.69
N GLY A 6 16.82 6.88 26.22
CA GLY A 6 15.66 7.19 27.04
C GLY A 6 15.05 5.94 27.71
N LEU A 7 14.87 4.87 26.92
CA LEU A 7 14.31 3.61 27.43
C LEU A 7 15.22 2.94 28.47
N LYS A 8 16.54 2.98 28.29
CA LYS A 8 17.53 2.46 29.27
C LYS A 8 17.60 3.27 30.56
N ALA A 9 17.38 4.58 30.48
CA ALA A 9 17.37 5.47 31.64
C ALA A 9 16.06 5.39 32.45
N ALA A 10 14.98 4.83 31.86
CA ALA A 10 13.70 4.68 32.55
C ALA A 10 13.79 3.66 33.68
N THR A 11 13.37 4.03 34.88
CA THR A 11 13.40 3.19 36.08
C THR A 11 12.00 2.84 36.60
N ALA A 12 11.00 3.60 36.22
CA ALA A 12 9.64 3.45 36.72
C ALA A 12 8.62 3.44 35.55
N ARG A 13 7.40 2.97 35.81
CA ARG A 13 6.27 3.00 34.86
C ARG A 13 5.93 4.39 34.35
N ARG A 14 6.09 5.42 35.19
CA ARG A 14 5.86 6.82 34.78
C ARG A 14 6.83 7.25 33.68
N ASP A 15 8.08 6.79 33.72
CA ASP A 15 9.10 7.11 32.73
C ASP A 15 8.75 6.43 31.39
N LEU A 16 8.31 5.17 31.46
CA LEU A 16 7.80 4.47 30.29
C LEU A 16 6.55 5.17 29.71
N ALA A 17 5.63 5.62 30.55
CA ALA A 17 4.45 6.36 30.09
C ALA A 17 4.83 7.66 29.36
N ALA A 18 5.83 8.39 29.86
CA ALA A 18 6.37 9.58 29.19
C ALA A 18 6.98 9.24 27.82
N LEU A 19 7.78 8.19 27.70
CA LEU A 19 8.34 7.71 26.42
C LEU A 19 7.26 7.24 25.43
N LEU A 20 6.16 6.69 25.93
CA LEU A 20 5.01 6.31 25.12
C LEU A 20 4.08 7.51 24.85
N HIS A 21 4.39 8.70 25.32
CA HIS A 21 3.56 9.92 25.20
C HIS A 21 2.12 9.71 25.71
N VAL A 22 1.93 8.99 26.81
CA VAL A 22 0.63 8.76 27.45
C VAL A 22 0.64 9.24 28.90
N LYS A 23 -0.55 9.52 29.44
CA LYS A 23 -0.70 9.83 30.87
C LYS A 23 -0.39 8.56 31.71
N PRO A 24 0.37 8.66 32.83
CA PRO A 24 0.66 7.50 33.69
C PRO A 24 -0.58 6.74 34.16
N GLY A 25 -1.67 7.44 34.41
CA GLY A 25 -2.97 6.85 34.78
C GLY A 25 -3.55 5.94 33.69
N MET A 26 -3.40 6.30 32.42
CA MET A 26 -3.84 5.48 31.29
C MET A 26 -3.04 4.15 31.23
N LEU A 27 -1.72 4.23 31.40
CA LEU A 27 -0.87 3.05 31.44
C LEU A 27 -1.26 2.11 32.61
N THR A 28 -1.45 2.66 33.80
CA THR A 28 -1.87 1.92 34.99
C THR A 28 -3.25 1.28 34.81
N TYR A 29 -4.20 2.00 34.23
CA TYR A 29 -5.54 1.50 33.94
C TYR A 29 -5.47 0.32 32.97
N ALA A 30 -4.80 0.48 31.84
CA ALA A 30 -4.71 -0.56 30.82
C ALA A 30 -4.04 -1.86 31.32
N ILE A 31 -3.06 -1.74 32.24
CA ILE A 31 -2.33 -2.91 32.76
C ILE A 31 -3.08 -3.61 33.91
N TYR A 32 -3.68 -2.84 34.84
CA TYR A 32 -4.16 -3.38 36.12
C TYR A 32 -5.67 -3.26 36.36
N LYS A 33 -6.34 -2.27 35.78
CA LYS A 33 -7.75 -1.97 36.08
C LYS A 33 -8.71 -2.37 34.98
N ALA A 34 -8.28 -2.34 33.70
CA ALA A 34 -9.15 -2.76 32.61
C ALA A 34 -9.54 -4.24 32.78
N PRO A 35 -10.84 -4.57 32.75
CA PRO A 35 -11.27 -5.97 32.86
C PRO A 35 -10.65 -6.82 31.75
N GLU A 36 -10.17 -8.02 32.10
CA GLU A 36 -9.48 -8.88 31.14
C GLU A 36 -10.34 -9.25 29.93
N ALA A 37 -11.62 -9.50 30.18
CA ALA A 37 -12.61 -9.83 29.15
C ALA A 37 -12.82 -8.70 28.10
N THR A 38 -12.53 -7.45 28.47
CA THR A 38 -12.73 -6.28 27.59
C THR A 38 -11.44 -5.77 26.93
N ARG A 39 -10.27 -6.35 27.27
CA ARG A 39 -8.99 -5.91 26.71
C ARG A 39 -8.82 -6.27 25.24
N TYR A 40 -9.42 -7.40 24.81
CA TYR A 40 -9.28 -7.92 23.45
C TYR A 40 -10.63 -8.42 22.92
N ARG A 41 -10.93 -8.04 21.68
CA ARG A 41 -12.01 -8.67 20.91
C ARG A 41 -11.45 -9.91 20.20
N ARG A 42 -12.06 -11.06 20.45
CA ARG A 42 -11.69 -12.34 19.81
C ARG A 42 -12.52 -12.56 18.55
N PHE A 43 -11.89 -12.96 17.47
CA PHE A 43 -12.55 -13.44 16.28
C PHE A 43 -11.67 -14.42 15.52
N LYS A 44 -12.29 -15.25 14.69
CA LYS A 44 -11.59 -16.26 13.91
C LYS A 44 -11.55 -15.88 12.44
N ILE A 45 -10.42 -16.11 11.79
CA ILE A 45 -10.27 -16.00 10.33
C ILE A 45 -9.90 -17.35 9.74
N LYS A 46 -10.50 -17.68 8.58
CA LYS A 46 -10.19 -18.93 7.87
C LYS A 46 -8.76 -18.90 7.31
N LYS A 47 -7.99 -19.98 7.52
CA LYS A 47 -6.69 -20.15 6.90
C LYS A 47 -6.84 -20.59 5.45
N ARG A 48 -5.87 -20.28 4.59
CA ARG A 48 -5.89 -20.61 3.16
C ARG A 48 -5.94 -22.12 2.88
N HIS A 49 -5.33 -22.93 3.72
CA HIS A 49 -5.21 -24.39 3.58
C HIS A 49 -6.12 -25.16 4.54
N GLY A 50 -7.16 -24.54 5.06
CA GLY A 50 -8.09 -25.11 6.03
C GLY A 50 -7.76 -24.76 7.48
N GLY A 51 -8.73 -24.96 8.37
CA GLY A 51 -8.66 -24.54 9.77
C GLY A 51 -8.89 -23.04 9.97
N GLU A 52 -8.86 -22.63 11.23
CA GLU A 52 -9.11 -21.26 11.66
C GLU A 52 -7.88 -20.71 12.38
N ARG A 53 -7.75 -19.39 12.36
CA ARG A 53 -6.77 -18.64 13.16
C ARG A 53 -7.54 -17.70 14.06
N GLU A 54 -7.28 -17.80 15.35
CA GLU A 54 -7.81 -16.85 16.32
C GLU A 54 -7.03 -15.56 16.26
N ILE A 55 -7.74 -14.45 16.19
CA ILE A 55 -7.18 -13.10 16.25
C ILE A 55 -7.67 -12.42 17.52
N LEU A 56 -6.73 -11.87 18.26
CA LEU A 56 -6.94 -11.09 19.46
C LEU A 56 -6.68 -9.60 19.14
N ALA A 57 -7.73 -8.89 18.77
CA ALA A 57 -7.63 -7.45 18.46
C ALA A 57 -7.74 -6.64 19.76
N PRO A 58 -6.70 -5.89 20.16
CA PRO A 58 -6.74 -5.08 21.36
C PRO A 58 -7.75 -3.94 21.23
N GLU A 59 -8.44 -3.60 22.31
CA GLU A 59 -9.34 -2.44 22.38
C GLU A 59 -8.56 -1.11 22.35
N SER A 60 -9.26 -0.01 22.10
CA SER A 60 -8.70 1.28 21.67
C SER A 60 -7.51 1.77 22.49
N GLU A 61 -7.61 1.78 23.81
CA GLU A 61 -6.57 2.28 24.69
C GLU A 61 -5.33 1.37 24.71
N LEU A 62 -5.54 0.07 24.86
CA LEU A 62 -4.44 -0.91 24.81
C LEU A 62 -3.79 -0.92 23.43
N LYS A 63 -4.59 -0.80 22.35
CA LYS A 63 -4.09 -0.71 20.98
C LYS A 63 -3.20 0.52 20.77
N LEU A 64 -3.57 1.66 21.35
CA LEU A 64 -2.75 2.88 21.30
C LEU A 64 -1.41 2.65 22.01
N LEU A 65 -1.42 2.10 23.22
CA LEU A 65 -0.21 1.77 23.99
C LEU A 65 0.71 0.81 23.21
N GLN A 66 0.14 -0.26 22.66
CA GLN A 66 0.89 -1.24 21.87
C GLN A 66 1.46 -0.67 20.56
N ARG A 67 0.75 0.25 19.91
CA ARG A 67 1.27 0.97 18.73
C ARG A 67 2.47 1.85 19.09
N ARG A 68 2.35 2.63 20.17
CA ARG A 68 3.43 3.51 20.64
C ARG A 68 4.63 2.71 21.11
N LEU A 69 4.39 1.60 21.82
CA LEU A 69 5.46 0.67 22.20
C LEU A 69 6.13 0.05 20.96
N SER A 70 5.36 -0.35 19.95
CA SER A 70 5.91 -0.85 18.70
C SER A 70 6.82 0.17 18.02
N THR A 71 6.37 1.44 17.93
CA THR A 71 7.19 2.53 17.36
C THR A 71 8.46 2.74 18.13
N LEU A 72 8.38 2.89 19.46
CA LEU A 72 9.53 3.07 20.36
C LEU A 72 10.57 1.95 20.19
N LEU A 73 10.12 0.69 20.18
CA LEU A 73 11.03 -0.45 20.02
C LEU A 73 11.65 -0.52 18.63
N GLN A 74 10.91 -0.17 17.58
CA GLN A 74 11.46 -0.08 16.22
C GLN A 74 12.51 1.03 16.09
N ASP A 75 12.31 2.16 16.75
CA ASP A 75 13.28 3.25 16.78
C ASP A 75 14.55 2.82 17.55
N CYS A 76 14.40 2.12 18.68
CA CYS A 76 15.54 1.51 19.39
C CYS A 76 16.32 0.52 18.49
N VAL A 77 15.61 -0.31 17.71
CA VAL A 77 16.25 -1.24 16.77
C VAL A 77 17.00 -0.49 15.66
N ALA A 78 16.44 0.59 15.13
CA ALA A 78 17.11 1.43 14.14
C ALA A 78 18.40 2.04 14.71
N GLU A 79 18.37 2.59 15.92
CA GLU A 79 19.55 3.13 16.61
C GLU A 79 20.62 2.06 16.85
N ILE A 80 20.23 0.84 17.27
CA ILE A 80 21.14 -0.28 17.47
C ILE A 80 21.82 -0.68 16.15
N ASN A 81 21.05 -0.72 15.06
CA ASN A 81 21.58 -1.06 13.74
C ASN A 81 22.55 0.01 13.22
N LEU A 82 22.21 1.28 13.38
CA LEU A 82 23.05 2.42 12.99
C LEU A 82 24.39 2.39 13.76
N ALA A 83 24.34 2.14 15.07
CA ALA A 83 25.54 2.02 15.90
C ALA A 83 26.45 0.85 15.50
N ARG A 84 25.92 -0.14 14.78
CA ARG A 84 26.68 -1.28 14.22
C ARG A 84 27.14 -1.05 12.78
N GLY A 85 26.97 0.15 12.24
CA GLY A 85 27.33 0.48 10.86
C GLY A 85 26.39 -0.08 9.79
N HIS A 86 25.18 -0.49 10.17
CA HIS A 86 24.16 -0.93 9.21
C HIS A 86 23.31 0.28 8.79
N ALA A 87 23.35 0.64 7.51
CA ALA A 87 22.55 1.73 6.97
C ALA A 87 21.04 1.46 7.08
N GLU A 88 20.24 2.52 7.30
CA GLU A 88 18.77 2.41 7.40
C GLU A 88 18.10 1.93 6.11
N ASP A 89 18.69 2.23 4.96
CA ASP A 89 18.15 1.99 3.62
C ASP A 89 18.30 0.55 3.09
N GLY A 90 18.69 -0.40 3.97
CA GLY A 90 18.56 -1.83 3.67
C GLY A 90 19.52 -2.40 2.65
N ALA A 91 20.63 -1.74 2.36
CA ALA A 91 21.68 -2.26 1.47
C ALA A 91 22.31 -3.57 1.98
N HIS A 92 22.20 -3.86 3.27
CA HIS A 92 22.54 -5.15 3.83
C HIS A 92 21.28 -5.98 4.12
N PHE A 93 21.10 -7.04 3.35
CA PHE A 93 20.02 -8.01 3.55
C PHE A 93 20.16 -8.63 4.96
N GLY A 94 19.38 -8.11 5.88
CA GLY A 94 19.28 -8.68 7.21
C GLY A 94 18.69 -10.10 7.14
N ILE A 95 18.96 -10.93 8.13
CA ILE A 95 18.48 -12.31 8.21
C ILE A 95 16.95 -12.34 8.36
N ALA A 96 16.40 -11.47 9.25
CA ALA A 96 14.96 -11.34 9.45
C ALA A 96 14.36 -10.28 8.50
N HIS A 97 13.34 -10.66 7.72
CA HIS A 97 12.63 -9.78 6.80
C HIS A 97 11.19 -9.49 7.23
N GLY A 98 10.54 -10.40 7.95
CA GLY A 98 9.19 -10.19 8.45
C GLY A 98 9.14 -9.09 9.51
N PHE A 99 8.12 -8.21 9.44
CA PHE A 99 7.85 -7.17 10.44
C PHE A 99 8.96 -6.13 10.63
N LYS A 100 9.90 -6.02 9.71
CA LYS A 100 11.02 -5.08 9.74
C LYS A 100 10.76 -3.95 8.76
N ARG A 101 11.08 -2.69 9.15
CA ARG A 101 10.99 -1.52 8.26
C ARG A 101 11.85 -1.76 7.01
N HIS A 102 11.38 -1.32 5.86
CA HIS A 102 12.05 -1.44 4.56
C HIS A 102 12.27 -2.89 4.07
N HIS A 103 11.76 -3.89 4.77
CA HIS A 103 11.82 -5.29 4.36
C HIS A 103 10.43 -5.81 3.99
N THR A 104 10.39 -6.70 3.01
CA THR A 104 9.15 -7.26 2.45
C THR A 104 9.36 -8.74 2.08
N ILE A 105 8.29 -9.41 1.67
CA ILE A 105 8.38 -10.75 1.07
C ILE A 105 9.28 -10.76 -0.17
N MET A 106 9.39 -9.63 -0.89
CA MET A 106 10.25 -9.51 -2.07
C MET A 106 11.73 -9.45 -1.69
N THR A 107 12.10 -8.69 -0.65
CA THR A 107 13.46 -8.65 -0.14
C THR A 107 13.89 -10.02 0.41
N ASN A 108 12.97 -10.74 1.06
CA ASN A 108 13.19 -12.11 1.53
C ASN A 108 13.43 -13.07 0.35
N GLY A 109 12.52 -13.08 -0.63
CA GLY A 109 12.61 -13.92 -1.81
C GLY A 109 13.88 -13.67 -2.64
N ARG A 110 14.35 -12.40 -2.74
CA ARG A 110 15.55 -12.02 -3.49
C ARG A 110 16.81 -12.76 -3.05
N VAL A 111 16.95 -13.04 -1.76
CA VAL A 111 18.10 -13.75 -1.20
C VAL A 111 18.23 -15.17 -1.74
N HIS A 112 17.11 -15.79 -2.13
CA HIS A 112 17.00 -17.18 -2.55
C HIS A 112 16.80 -17.36 -4.06
N VAL A 113 17.00 -16.32 -4.87
CA VAL A 113 16.87 -16.38 -6.33
C VAL A 113 18.00 -17.23 -6.94
N THR A 114 17.68 -18.02 -7.97
CA THR A 114 18.61 -18.84 -8.76
C THR A 114 19.36 -19.90 -7.94
N ARG A 115 18.75 -20.46 -6.90
CA ARG A 115 19.34 -21.51 -6.09
C ARG A 115 19.01 -22.89 -6.61
N ARG A 116 19.94 -23.85 -6.44
CA ARG A 116 19.71 -25.25 -6.80
C ARG A 116 18.65 -25.89 -5.93
N TYR A 117 18.68 -25.56 -4.64
CA TYR A 117 17.74 -26.04 -3.63
C TYR A 117 17.21 -24.90 -2.80
N VAL A 118 15.92 -24.93 -2.49
CA VAL A 118 15.26 -24.06 -1.53
C VAL A 118 14.48 -24.92 -0.54
N PHE A 119 14.85 -24.85 0.72
CA PHE A 119 14.22 -25.57 1.82
C PHE A 119 13.43 -24.59 2.69
N ASN A 120 12.16 -24.83 2.88
CA ASN A 120 11.27 -24.03 3.69
C ASN A 120 10.73 -24.86 4.86
N VAL A 121 10.76 -24.29 6.04
CA VAL A 121 10.14 -24.81 7.27
C VAL A 121 9.42 -23.70 8.01
N ASP A 122 8.41 -24.05 8.77
CA ASP A 122 7.54 -23.13 9.51
C ASP A 122 7.62 -23.43 10.99
N LEU A 123 7.74 -22.40 11.82
CA LEU A 123 7.73 -22.55 13.26
C LEU A 123 6.29 -22.74 13.76
N HIS A 124 6.08 -23.78 14.56
CA HIS A 124 4.79 -24.04 15.17
C HIS A 124 4.46 -22.96 16.20
N ASP A 125 3.24 -22.42 16.14
CA ASP A 125 2.69 -21.42 17.07
C ASP A 125 3.68 -20.33 17.51
N PHE A 126 4.37 -19.73 16.54
CA PHE A 126 5.49 -18.80 16.76
C PHE A 126 5.20 -17.72 17.81
N PHE A 127 4.03 -17.06 17.75
CA PHE A 127 3.66 -16.04 18.72
C PHE A 127 3.25 -16.63 20.07
N GLY A 128 2.53 -17.76 20.07
CA GLY A 128 2.06 -18.40 21.29
C GLY A 128 3.17 -18.98 22.16
N THR A 129 4.29 -19.40 21.54
CA THR A 129 5.47 -19.89 22.27
C THR A 129 6.25 -18.78 22.99
N ILE A 130 6.03 -17.51 22.64
CA ILE A 130 6.67 -16.37 23.29
C ILE A 130 5.80 -15.91 24.46
N ASN A 131 6.13 -16.43 25.65
CA ASN A 131 5.39 -16.14 26.88
C ASN A 131 5.90 -14.87 27.61
N PHE A 132 5.18 -14.46 28.64
CA PHE A 132 5.51 -13.30 29.48
C PHE A 132 6.93 -13.34 30.02
N GLY A 133 7.37 -14.51 30.53
CA GLY A 133 8.70 -14.69 31.07
C GLY A 133 9.79 -14.48 30.03
N ARG A 134 9.60 -14.95 28.81
CA ARG A 134 10.53 -14.72 27.68
C ARG A 134 10.61 -13.24 27.30
N VAL A 135 9.47 -12.54 27.24
CA VAL A 135 9.45 -11.10 26.94
C VAL A 135 10.17 -10.31 28.03
N ARG A 136 9.77 -10.51 29.31
CA ARG A 136 10.40 -9.83 30.43
C ARG A 136 11.89 -10.17 30.53
N GLY A 137 12.26 -11.43 30.41
CA GLY A 137 13.63 -11.90 30.46
C GLY A 137 14.52 -11.32 29.37
N PHE A 138 14.00 -11.17 28.17
CA PHE A 138 14.71 -10.51 27.07
C PHE A 138 15.06 -9.06 27.44
N PHE A 139 14.09 -8.25 27.85
CA PHE A 139 14.34 -6.83 28.15
C PHE A 139 15.24 -6.64 29.39
N LEU A 140 15.28 -7.60 30.31
CA LEU A 140 16.20 -7.57 31.44
C LEU A 140 17.63 -7.93 31.06
N LYS A 141 17.84 -8.92 30.17
CA LYS A 141 19.13 -9.58 29.97
C LYS A 141 19.82 -9.26 28.64
N ASP A 142 19.07 -8.74 27.64
CA ASP A 142 19.69 -8.41 26.37
C ASP A 142 20.65 -7.23 26.51
N ARG A 143 21.88 -7.39 25.99
CA ARG A 143 22.99 -6.41 26.17
C ARG A 143 22.67 -5.01 25.63
N ASN A 144 21.78 -4.90 24.62
CA ASN A 144 21.43 -3.61 24.05
C ASN A 144 20.35 -2.92 24.87
N PHE A 145 19.47 -3.67 25.51
CA PHE A 145 18.38 -3.15 26.32
C PHE A 145 18.77 -3.09 27.80
N ALA A 146 18.94 -4.19 28.49
CA ALA A 146 19.28 -4.29 29.93
C ALA A 146 18.46 -3.32 30.79
N LEU A 147 17.12 -3.38 30.64
CA LEU A 147 16.20 -2.43 31.25
C LEU A 147 15.97 -2.68 32.73
N HIS A 148 15.57 -1.64 33.45
CA HIS A 148 15.11 -1.74 34.81
C HIS A 148 13.97 -2.77 34.97
N PRO A 149 13.95 -3.60 36.05
CA PRO A 149 12.93 -4.66 36.22
C PRO A 149 11.48 -4.19 36.14
N GLU A 150 11.17 -3.01 36.66
CA GLU A 150 9.82 -2.44 36.60
C GLU A 150 9.40 -2.10 35.15
N VAL A 151 10.30 -1.53 34.37
CA VAL A 151 10.06 -1.18 32.96
C VAL A 151 9.93 -2.43 32.11
N ALA A 152 10.83 -3.41 32.27
CA ALA A 152 10.76 -4.69 31.57
C ALA A 152 9.45 -5.45 31.88
N THR A 153 8.99 -5.39 33.11
CA THR A 153 7.72 -5.99 33.55
C THR A 153 6.53 -5.27 32.91
N ALA A 154 6.54 -3.93 32.91
CA ALA A 154 5.48 -3.14 32.30
C ALA A 154 5.39 -3.39 30.77
N ILE A 155 6.51 -3.48 30.07
CA ILE A 155 6.54 -3.84 28.64
C ILE A 155 5.93 -5.23 28.43
N ALA A 156 6.29 -6.22 29.23
CA ALA A 156 5.74 -7.58 29.12
C ALA A 156 4.23 -7.60 29.41
N GLN A 157 3.74 -6.79 30.37
CA GLN A 157 2.31 -6.64 30.68
C GLN A 157 1.51 -5.98 29.56
N ILE A 158 2.08 -4.98 28.86
CA ILE A 158 1.45 -4.36 27.68
C ILE A 158 1.40 -5.35 26.51
N ALA A 159 2.43 -6.16 26.34
CA ALA A 159 2.64 -7.01 25.17
C ALA A 159 1.89 -8.34 25.24
N CYS A 160 1.83 -8.97 26.42
CA CYS A 160 1.31 -10.33 26.58
C CYS A 160 -0.15 -10.34 27.04
N PHE A 161 -0.87 -11.34 26.57
CA PHE A 161 -2.21 -11.68 27.02
C PHE A 161 -2.32 -13.21 27.16
N GLU A 162 -2.91 -13.69 28.25
CA GLU A 162 -2.99 -15.13 28.54
C GLU A 162 -1.60 -15.81 28.45
N ASN A 163 -0.61 -15.17 29.04
CA ASN A 163 0.79 -15.63 29.08
C ASN A 163 1.43 -15.87 27.70
N ARG A 164 0.99 -15.18 26.63
CA ARG A 164 1.53 -15.31 25.28
C ARG A 164 1.49 -13.98 24.52
N LEU A 165 2.27 -13.85 23.44
CA LEU A 165 2.12 -12.74 22.49
C LEU A 165 0.85 -12.96 21.64
N PRO A 166 -0.16 -12.06 21.71
CA PRO A 166 -1.39 -12.24 20.97
C PRO A 166 -1.20 -11.96 19.47
N GLN A 167 -1.82 -12.80 18.61
CA GLN A 167 -1.93 -12.54 17.19
C GLN A 167 -3.00 -11.46 16.94
N GLY A 168 -2.55 -10.27 16.51
CA GLY A 168 -3.39 -9.08 16.32
C GLY A 168 -2.93 -7.87 17.13
N SER A 169 -2.03 -8.05 18.09
CA SER A 169 -1.40 -6.96 18.82
C SER A 169 -0.39 -6.20 17.94
N PRO A 170 -0.41 -4.86 17.94
CA PRO A 170 0.56 -4.03 17.20
C PRO A 170 2.03 -4.21 17.61
N CYS A 171 2.33 -4.60 18.86
CA CYS A 171 3.71 -4.75 19.34
C CYS A 171 4.23 -6.19 19.24
N SER A 172 3.36 -7.21 19.09
CA SER A 172 3.81 -8.61 18.97
C SER A 172 4.82 -8.82 17.84
N PRO A 173 4.69 -8.20 16.65
CA PRO A 173 5.65 -8.37 15.56
C PRO A 173 7.07 -7.94 15.90
N VAL A 174 7.26 -6.76 16.47
CA VAL A 174 8.61 -6.25 16.81
C VAL A 174 9.22 -7.04 17.94
N ILE A 175 8.43 -7.38 18.97
CA ILE A 175 8.92 -8.15 20.13
C ILE A 175 9.30 -9.57 19.71
N SER A 176 8.51 -10.22 18.86
CA SER A 176 8.84 -11.55 18.35
C SER A 176 10.16 -11.56 17.57
N ASN A 177 10.44 -10.52 16.78
CA ASN A 177 11.72 -10.37 16.09
C ASN A 177 12.90 -10.16 17.03
N LEU A 178 12.72 -9.37 18.09
CA LEU A 178 13.75 -9.16 19.10
C LEU A 178 14.12 -10.47 19.80
N ILE A 179 13.13 -11.24 20.22
CA ILE A 179 13.35 -12.53 20.92
C ILE A 179 13.92 -13.59 19.97
N ALA A 180 13.43 -13.67 18.71
CA ALA A 180 13.93 -14.62 17.73
C ALA A 180 15.31 -14.28 17.18
N HIS A 181 15.88 -13.12 17.51
CA HIS A 181 17.22 -12.72 17.05
C HIS A 181 18.31 -13.71 17.49
N SER A 182 18.20 -14.29 18.68
CA SER A 182 19.12 -15.34 19.14
C SER A 182 19.06 -16.58 18.24
N LEU A 183 17.84 -17.03 17.90
CA LEU A 183 17.63 -18.11 16.93
C LEU A 183 18.27 -17.78 15.60
N ASP A 184 18.05 -16.56 15.08
CA ASP A 184 18.59 -16.11 13.80
C ASP A 184 20.11 -16.18 13.74
N ILE A 185 20.81 -15.78 14.81
CA ILE A 185 22.27 -15.86 14.90
C ILE A 185 22.76 -17.31 14.80
N HIS A 186 22.13 -18.22 15.52
CA HIS A 186 22.50 -19.63 15.50
C HIS A 186 22.22 -20.28 14.14
N LEU A 187 21.06 -19.99 13.53
CA LEU A 187 20.71 -20.53 12.23
C LEU A 187 21.54 -19.96 11.08
N ALA A 188 21.92 -18.68 11.17
CA ALA A 188 22.84 -18.08 10.19
C ALA A 188 24.23 -18.73 10.25
N ARG A 189 24.74 -19.01 11.46
CA ARG A 189 26.01 -19.74 11.65
C ARG A 189 25.92 -21.18 11.13
N LEU A 190 24.82 -21.87 11.39
CA LEU A 190 24.56 -23.20 10.84
C LEU A 190 24.59 -23.17 9.31
N ALA A 191 23.82 -22.25 8.70
CA ALA A 191 23.77 -22.10 7.25
C ALA A 191 25.14 -21.82 6.66
N ALA A 192 25.90 -20.88 7.22
CA ALA A 192 27.26 -20.55 6.78
C ALA A 192 28.21 -21.74 6.87
N LYS A 193 28.17 -22.49 7.99
CA LYS A 193 28.99 -23.69 8.21
C LYS A 193 28.81 -24.72 7.08
N TYR A 194 27.60 -24.90 6.60
CA TYR A 194 27.27 -25.89 5.58
C TYR A 194 27.09 -25.29 4.17
N GLY A 195 27.50 -24.03 3.94
CA GLY A 195 27.44 -23.38 2.63
C GLY A 195 26.03 -23.15 2.11
N ALA A 196 25.11 -22.86 3.00
CA ALA A 196 23.74 -22.45 2.71
C ALA A 196 23.51 -20.98 3.09
N THR A 197 22.48 -20.40 2.54
CA THR A 197 21.97 -19.06 2.87
C THR A 197 20.70 -19.21 3.69
N TYR A 198 20.53 -18.43 4.74
CA TYR A 198 19.39 -18.45 5.63
C TYR A 198 18.69 -17.09 5.71
N THR A 199 17.36 -17.08 5.68
CA THR A 199 16.52 -15.94 6.07
C THR A 199 15.28 -16.40 6.82
N ARG A 200 14.65 -15.43 7.54
CA ARG A 200 13.37 -15.65 8.23
C ARG A 200 12.35 -14.57 7.88
N TYR A 201 11.13 -14.99 7.64
CA TYR A 201 9.99 -14.10 7.52
C TYR A 201 8.91 -14.50 8.53
N ALA A 202 8.87 -13.84 9.70
CA ALA A 202 8.04 -14.21 10.84
C ALA A 202 8.35 -15.64 11.32
N ASP A 203 7.42 -16.56 11.14
CA ASP A 203 7.48 -17.99 11.41
C ASP A 203 8.10 -18.82 10.28
N ASP A 204 8.16 -18.28 9.04
CA ASP A 204 8.75 -18.96 7.87
C ASP A 204 10.29 -18.87 7.91
N LEU A 205 10.99 -20.00 7.98
CA LEU A 205 12.44 -20.11 7.82
C LEU A 205 12.76 -20.63 6.43
N THR A 206 13.71 -20.00 5.74
CA THR A 206 14.14 -20.43 4.41
C THR A 206 15.65 -20.64 4.37
N PHE A 207 16.06 -21.80 3.88
CA PHE A 207 17.45 -22.14 3.58
C PHE A 207 17.61 -22.41 2.10
N SER A 208 18.71 -21.97 1.48
CA SER A 208 18.97 -22.26 0.09
C SER A 208 20.46 -22.47 -0.17
N THR A 209 20.78 -23.31 -1.16
CA THR A 209 22.18 -23.59 -1.53
C THR A 209 22.30 -23.95 -3.00
N ASN A 210 23.53 -23.75 -3.56
CA ASN A 210 23.92 -24.22 -4.89
C ASN A 210 24.85 -25.46 -4.83
N ARG A 211 25.08 -26.03 -3.64
CA ARG A 211 25.86 -27.28 -3.50
C ARG A 211 25.25 -28.42 -4.30
N PRO A 212 26.04 -29.43 -4.72
CA PRO A 212 25.53 -30.60 -5.44
C PRO A 212 24.44 -31.38 -4.68
N SER A 213 24.54 -31.44 -3.34
CA SER A 213 23.55 -32.03 -2.44
C SER A 213 23.16 -31.02 -1.36
N PHE A 214 21.94 -31.16 -0.84
CA PHE A 214 21.49 -30.33 0.30
C PHE A 214 22.08 -30.90 1.59
N PRO A 215 22.61 -30.06 2.51
CA PRO A 215 23.21 -30.52 3.77
C PRO A 215 22.23 -31.28 4.66
N SER A 216 22.57 -32.50 5.04
CA SER A 216 21.75 -33.39 5.88
C SER A 216 21.50 -32.85 7.28
N GLU A 217 22.43 -32.05 7.81
CA GLU A 217 22.36 -31.41 9.12
C GLU A 217 21.27 -30.32 9.18
N ILE A 218 20.90 -29.76 8.01
CA ILE A 218 19.83 -28.77 7.88
C ILE A 218 18.51 -29.47 7.48
N ALA A 219 18.56 -30.38 6.49
CA ALA A 219 17.38 -31.14 6.09
C ALA A 219 17.76 -32.54 5.62
N MET A 220 16.99 -33.54 6.03
CA MET A 220 17.17 -34.95 5.68
C MET A 220 16.01 -35.44 4.84
N LEU A 221 16.31 -36.29 3.86
CA LEU A 221 15.31 -37.02 3.07
C LEU A 221 14.82 -38.23 3.88
N LYS A 222 13.50 -38.29 4.15
CA LYS A 222 12.83 -39.40 4.82
C LYS A 222 11.79 -40.01 3.87
N GLY A 223 12.18 -41.05 3.12
CA GLY A 223 11.34 -41.65 2.07
C GLY A 223 11.47 -40.93 0.72
N ALA A 224 10.64 -41.29 -0.26
CA ALA A 224 10.87 -40.95 -1.67
C ALA A 224 10.94 -39.43 -1.98
N HIS A 225 10.19 -38.57 -1.28
CA HIS A 225 10.19 -37.11 -1.51
C HIS A 225 9.86 -36.32 -0.25
N THR A 226 9.87 -36.95 0.93
CA THR A 226 9.55 -36.30 2.19
C THR A 226 10.83 -35.78 2.85
N TRP A 227 10.93 -34.47 3.01
CA TRP A 227 12.03 -33.84 3.68
C TRP A 227 11.63 -33.42 5.08
N VAL A 228 12.54 -33.61 6.04
CA VAL A 228 12.39 -33.25 7.45
C VAL A 228 13.55 -32.40 7.91
N PRO A 229 13.41 -31.57 8.96
CA PRO A 229 14.53 -30.86 9.56
C PRO A 229 15.67 -31.83 9.92
N GLY A 230 16.91 -31.42 9.66
CA GLY A 230 18.10 -32.15 10.07
C GLY A 230 18.39 -31.97 11.57
N ALA A 231 19.22 -32.86 12.11
CA ALA A 231 19.46 -32.93 13.55
C ALA A 231 20.03 -31.63 14.17
N ASP A 232 20.94 -30.95 13.46
CA ASP A 232 21.52 -29.67 13.95
C ASP A 232 20.49 -28.55 13.93
N LEU A 233 19.66 -28.50 12.86
CA LEU A 233 18.59 -27.53 12.76
C LEU A 233 17.55 -27.74 13.89
N GLU A 234 17.10 -28.98 14.08
CA GLU A 234 16.13 -29.32 15.14
C GLU A 234 16.64 -28.98 16.52
N ARG A 235 17.87 -29.33 16.83
CA ARG A 235 18.55 -29.04 18.10
C ARG A 235 18.61 -27.52 18.39
N ILE A 236 18.94 -26.71 17.36
CA ILE A 236 19.02 -25.25 17.52
C ILE A 236 17.63 -24.66 17.77
N VAL A 237 16.63 -25.06 16.99
CA VAL A 237 15.25 -24.53 17.13
C VAL A 237 14.67 -24.88 18.49
N THR A 238 14.82 -26.13 18.92
CA THR A 238 14.33 -26.61 20.23
C THR A 238 15.03 -25.90 21.41
N ARG A 239 16.36 -25.72 21.36
CA ARG A 239 17.12 -24.98 22.39
C ARG A 239 16.71 -23.51 22.50
N ASN A 240 16.21 -22.91 21.41
CA ASN A 240 15.67 -21.56 21.42
C ASN A 240 14.18 -21.51 21.80
N GLY A 241 13.58 -22.64 22.21
CA GLY A 241 12.21 -22.73 22.70
C GLY A 241 11.15 -22.63 21.61
N PHE A 242 11.46 -23.10 20.39
CA PHE A 242 10.53 -23.22 19.28
C PHE A 242 10.41 -24.67 18.81
N GLY A 243 9.38 -24.96 18.03
CA GLY A 243 9.17 -26.24 17.37
C GLY A 243 8.78 -26.04 15.89
N PHE A 244 8.79 -27.12 15.11
CA PHE A 244 8.42 -27.08 13.71
C PHE A 244 6.96 -27.46 13.48
N ASN A 245 6.39 -26.97 12.37
CA ASN A 245 5.17 -27.45 11.80
C ASN A 245 5.49 -28.44 10.67
N PRO A 246 5.28 -29.77 10.89
CA PRO A 246 5.68 -30.79 9.92
C PRO A 246 4.97 -30.67 8.57
N GLU A 247 3.70 -30.22 8.55
CA GLU A 247 2.88 -30.13 7.35
C GLU A 247 3.38 -29.08 6.35
N LYS A 248 4.21 -28.15 6.81
CA LYS A 248 4.73 -27.06 5.99
C LYS A 248 6.20 -27.21 5.61
N THR A 249 6.81 -28.34 5.96
CA THR A 249 8.23 -28.61 5.62
C THR A 249 8.32 -29.08 4.16
N ARG A 250 9.15 -28.41 3.36
CA ARG A 250 9.35 -28.77 1.95
C ARG A 250 10.71 -28.35 1.42
N LEU A 251 11.32 -29.20 0.61
CA LEU A 251 12.49 -28.88 -0.20
C LEU A 251 12.09 -28.83 -1.67
N GLN A 252 12.52 -27.78 -2.37
CA GLN A 252 12.19 -27.52 -3.77
C GLN A 252 13.48 -27.45 -4.58
N TYR A 253 13.45 -28.10 -5.73
CA TYR A 253 14.57 -28.24 -6.65
C TYR A 253 14.51 -27.17 -7.74
N ARG A 254 15.66 -26.88 -8.36
CA ARG A 254 15.79 -25.89 -9.44
C ARG A 254 14.83 -26.16 -10.60
N ASP A 255 14.60 -27.44 -10.92
CA ASP A 255 13.74 -27.87 -12.03
C ASP A 255 12.25 -27.89 -11.66
N SER A 256 11.93 -27.63 -10.41
CA SER A 256 10.56 -27.43 -9.92
C SER A 256 10.30 -25.97 -9.57
N ARG A 257 9.04 -25.62 -9.29
CA ARG A 257 8.69 -24.28 -8.83
C ARG A 257 9.22 -24.05 -7.41
N GLN A 258 10.16 -23.14 -7.28
CA GLN A 258 10.71 -22.69 -6.01
C GLN A 258 9.93 -21.48 -5.50
N GLU A 259 9.39 -21.57 -4.30
CA GLU A 259 8.64 -20.51 -3.64
C GLU A 259 9.23 -20.12 -2.30
N VAL A 260 9.32 -18.81 -2.05
CA VAL A 260 9.69 -18.21 -0.77
C VAL A 260 8.64 -17.18 -0.42
N THR A 261 7.99 -17.31 0.74
CA THR A 261 6.92 -16.41 1.19
C THR A 261 5.84 -16.14 0.13
N GLY A 262 5.51 -17.17 -0.67
CA GLY A 262 4.47 -17.09 -1.72
C GLY A 262 4.91 -16.47 -3.04
N LEU A 263 6.20 -16.11 -3.19
CA LEU A 263 6.79 -15.63 -4.44
C LEU A 263 7.64 -16.72 -5.09
N THR A 264 7.57 -16.83 -6.41
CA THR A 264 8.46 -17.71 -7.18
C THR A 264 9.85 -17.08 -7.26
N VAL A 265 10.91 -17.89 -7.02
CA VAL A 265 12.31 -17.42 -6.95
C VAL A 265 13.27 -18.13 -7.91
N ASN A 266 12.78 -18.94 -8.86
CA ASN A 266 13.64 -19.71 -9.79
C ASN A 266 14.64 -18.85 -10.57
N ARG A 267 14.22 -17.72 -11.14
CA ARG A 267 15.07 -16.80 -11.94
C ARG A 267 15.14 -15.41 -11.38
N LYS A 268 14.02 -14.90 -10.91
CA LYS A 268 13.82 -13.60 -10.24
C LYS A 268 12.66 -13.72 -9.27
N VAL A 269 12.52 -12.78 -8.36
CA VAL A 269 11.32 -12.69 -7.54
C VAL A 269 10.12 -12.43 -8.43
N ASN A 270 9.10 -13.27 -8.36
CA ASN A 270 7.93 -13.13 -9.23
C ASN A 270 6.65 -13.60 -8.56
N VAL A 271 5.55 -13.02 -9.00
CA VAL A 271 4.22 -13.54 -8.63
C VAL A 271 4.00 -14.87 -9.37
N PRO A 272 3.46 -15.92 -8.73
CA PRO A 272 3.15 -17.19 -9.39
C PRO A 272 2.32 -16.99 -10.66
N ALA A 273 2.69 -17.72 -11.74
CA ALA A 273 2.01 -17.57 -13.04
C ALA A 273 0.50 -17.81 -12.93
N LYS A 274 0.08 -18.84 -12.16
CA LYS A 274 -1.33 -19.14 -11.93
C LYS A 274 -2.09 -17.94 -11.34
N TYR A 275 -1.48 -17.19 -10.41
CA TYR A 275 -2.10 -16.00 -9.82
C TYR A 275 -2.32 -14.92 -10.90
N ARG A 276 -1.31 -14.64 -11.74
CA ARG A 276 -1.42 -13.67 -12.84
C ARG A 276 -2.48 -14.04 -13.86
N TYR A 277 -2.55 -15.32 -14.26
CA TYR A 277 -3.59 -15.80 -15.16
C TYR A 277 -4.99 -15.68 -14.55
N THR A 278 -5.13 -15.99 -13.26
CA THR A 278 -6.41 -15.83 -12.55
C THR A 278 -6.85 -14.36 -12.54
N VAL A 279 -5.94 -13.43 -12.21
CA VAL A 279 -6.23 -11.98 -12.23
C VAL A 279 -6.64 -11.53 -13.62
N ARG A 280 -5.90 -11.93 -14.67
CA ARG A 280 -6.23 -11.60 -16.06
C ARG A 280 -7.62 -12.10 -16.46
N ALA A 281 -7.96 -13.34 -16.11
CA ALA A 281 -9.27 -13.91 -16.42
C ALA A 281 -10.41 -13.18 -15.67
N MET A 282 -10.19 -12.78 -14.41
CA MET A 282 -11.17 -11.99 -13.64
C MET A 282 -11.37 -10.61 -14.26
N VAL A 283 -10.31 -9.93 -14.69
CA VAL A 283 -10.38 -8.63 -15.36
C VAL A 283 -11.12 -8.75 -16.71
N ASP A 284 -10.81 -9.78 -17.50
CA ASP A 284 -11.50 -10.04 -18.76
C ASP A 284 -13.01 -10.27 -18.56
N LYS A 285 -13.38 -11.09 -17.57
CA LYS A 285 -14.79 -11.32 -17.20
C LYS A 285 -15.46 -10.03 -16.75
N LEU A 286 -14.79 -9.21 -15.94
CA LEU A 286 -15.29 -7.90 -15.50
C LEU A 286 -15.58 -6.99 -16.69
N PHE A 287 -14.68 -6.89 -17.67
CA PHE A 287 -14.88 -6.06 -18.87
C PHE A 287 -16.04 -6.52 -19.74
N LYS A 288 -16.26 -7.84 -19.81
CA LYS A 288 -17.34 -8.43 -20.61
C LYS A 288 -18.70 -8.34 -19.96
N THR A 289 -18.78 -8.50 -18.64
CA THR A 289 -20.06 -8.70 -17.93
C THR A 289 -20.34 -7.69 -16.81
N GLY A 290 -19.39 -6.82 -16.47
CA GLY A 290 -19.48 -5.91 -15.33
C GLY A 290 -19.29 -6.58 -13.96
N LYS A 291 -19.04 -7.91 -13.92
CA LYS A 291 -18.88 -8.69 -12.68
C LYS A 291 -17.80 -9.74 -12.87
N PHE A 292 -17.21 -10.18 -11.75
CA PHE A 292 -16.32 -11.34 -11.72
C PHE A 292 -16.56 -12.14 -10.44
N GLU A 293 -16.04 -13.36 -10.41
CA GLU A 293 -16.26 -14.27 -9.29
C GLU A 293 -14.94 -14.84 -8.79
N PHE A 294 -14.88 -15.06 -7.49
CA PHE A 294 -13.92 -15.96 -6.88
C PHE A 294 -14.50 -17.38 -6.84
N ILE A 295 -13.66 -18.34 -7.26
CA ILE A 295 -14.02 -19.75 -7.28
C ILE A 295 -13.12 -20.48 -6.29
N HIS A 296 -13.65 -20.95 -5.20
CA HIS A 296 -12.97 -21.80 -4.23
C HIS A 296 -13.34 -23.26 -4.48
N LYS A 297 -12.34 -24.05 -4.91
CA LYS A 297 -12.51 -25.49 -5.12
C LYS A 297 -11.75 -26.24 -4.03
N LYS A 298 -12.43 -27.12 -3.29
CA LYS A 298 -11.81 -28.10 -2.42
C LYS A 298 -11.71 -29.41 -3.19
N ARG A 299 -10.52 -30.01 -3.21
CA ARG A 299 -10.26 -31.29 -3.86
C ARG A 299 -9.99 -32.35 -2.80
N ASP A 300 -10.38 -33.57 -3.07
CA ASP A 300 -10.02 -34.73 -2.26
C ASP A 300 -8.59 -35.20 -2.51
N ALA A 301 -8.22 -36.34 -1.88
CA ALA A 301 -6.88 -36.94 -2.05
C ALA A 301 -6.64 -37.48 -3.47
N LYS A 302 -7.70 -37.75 -4.24
CA LYS A 302 -7.63 -38.18 -5.64
C LYS A 302 -7.56 -37.04 -6.64
N GLY A 303 -7.73 -35.78 -6.15
CA GLY A 303 -7.73 -34.57 -6.97
C GLY A 303 -9.12 -34.16 -7.48
N ASP A 304 -10.19 -34.89 -7.14
CA ASP A 304 -11.54 -34.59 -7.55
C ASP A 304 -12.12 -33.40 -6.77
N VAL A 305 -12.94 -32.58 -7.45
CA VAL A 305 -13.58 -31.41 -6.81
C VAL A 305 -14.76 -31.88 -5.97
N VAL A 306 -14.56 -31.91 -4.65
CA VAL A 306 -15.60 -32.30 -3.68
C VAL A 306 -16.45 -31.14 -3.20
N PHE A 307 -15.97 -29.91 -3.42
CA PHE A 307 -16.72 -28.71 -3.05
C PHE A 307 -16.28 -27.53 -3.93
N GLU A 308 -17.25 -26.80 -4.45
CA GLU A 308 -17.02 -25.56 -5.18
C GLU A 308 -17.91 -24.45 -4.58
N ASN A 309 -17.32 -23.35 -4.18
CA ASN A 309 -18.03 -22.16 -3.75
C ASN A 309 -17.66 -20.99 -4.65
N ARG A 310 -18.68 -20.28 -5.14
CA ARG A 310 -18.54 -19.10 -5.98
C ARG A 310 -19.14 -17.90 -5.27
N TYR A 311 -18.43 -16.77 -5.27
CA TYR A 311 -18.97 -15.52 -4.77
C TYR A 311 -18.50 -14.36 -5.64
N THR A 312 -19.36 -13.39 -5.84
CA THR A 312 -19.05 -12.18 -6.62
C THR A 312 -17.96 -11.38 -5.91
N GLY A 313 -16.92 -11.03 -6.68
CA GLY A 313 -15.83 -10.21 -6.19
C GLY A 313 -16.15 -8.71 -6.21
N GLU A 314 -15.46 -7.95 -5.38
CA GLU A 314 -15.50 -6.50 -5.37
C GLU A 314 -14.28 -5.94 -6.10
N ASN A 315 -14.46 -4.84 -6.88
CA ASN A 315 -13.37 -4.24 -7.65
C ASN A 315 -12.15 -3.85 -6.80
N LYS A 316 -12.36 -3.47 -5.52
CA LYS A 316 -11.25 -3.18 -4.60
C LYS A 316 -10.35 -4.40 -4.33
N GLN A 317 -10.88 -5.63 -4.38
CA GLN A 317 -10.09 -6.85 -4.24
C GLN A 317 -9.21 -7.05 -5.47
N LEU A 318 -9.79 -6.85 -6.66
CA LEU A 318 -9.05 -6.96 -7.92
C LEU A 318 -8.00 -5.85 -8.07
N LEU A 319 -8.32 -4.63 -7.62
CA LEU A 319 -7.35 -3.53 -7.50
C LEU A 319 -6.15 -3.93 -6.62
N GLY A 320 -6.39 -4.55 -5.46
CA GLY A 320 -5.33 -5.05 -4.59
C GLY A 320 -4.47 -6.11 -5.27
N MET A 321 -5.09 -7.02 -6.02
CA MET A 321 -4.39 -8.09 -6.76
C MET A 321 -3.50 -7.52 -7.89
N LEU A 322 -3.98 -6.54 -8.65
CA LEU A 322 -3.23 -5.85 -9.69
C LEU A 322 -2.10 -5.01 -9.09
N SER A 323 -2.37 -4.29 -8.01
CA SER A 323 -1.37 -3.51 -7.28
C SER A 323 -0.23 -4.38 -6.75
N TYR A 324 -0.54 -5.60 -6.28
CA TYR A 324 0.46 -6.57 -5.83
C TYR A 324 1.38 -7.02 -6.97
N ILE A 325 0.82 -7.30 -8.16
CA ILE A 325 1.62 -7.64 -9.35
C ILE A 325 2.53 -6.47 -9.72
N ASP A 326 1.99 -5.25 -9.80
CA ASP A 326 2.75 -4.04 -10.11
C ASP A 326 3.88 -3.77 -9.09
N GLN A 327 3.63 -4.01 -7.81
CA GLN A 327 4.63 -3.85 -6.77
C GLN A 327 5.83 -4.78 -6.96
N VAL A 328 5.58 -6.04 -7.34
CA VAL A 328 6.66 -7.01 -7.62
C VAL A 328 7.41 -6.63 -8.90
N ASP A 329 6.72 -6.16 -9.94
CA ASP A 329 7.35 -5.71 -11.17
C ASP A 329 8.26 -4.49 -10.93
N ARG A 330 7.80 -3.50 -10.17
CA ARG A 330 8.60 -2.33 -9.78
C ARG A 330 9.82 -2.70 -8.93
N PHE A 331 9.65 -3.66 -8.02
CA PHE A 331 10.78 -4.17 -7.24
C PHE A 331 11.86 -4.75 -8.15
N ASN A 332 11.49 -5.60 -9.13
CA ASN A 332 12.44 -6.15 -10.08
C ASN A 332 13.07 -5.08 -10.98
N HIS A 333 12.28 -4.10 -11.43
CA HIS A 333 12.76 -2.97 -12.24
C HIS A 333 13.85 -2.19 -11.49
N LYS A 334 13.59 -1.82 -10.23
CA LYS A 334 14.56 -1.15 -9.36
C LYS A 334 15.86 -1.96 -9.23
N ILE A 335 15.74 -3.27 -8.99
CA ILE A 335 16.88 -4.18 -8.88
C ILE A 335 17.70 -4.25 -10.18
N CYS A 336 17.03 -4.27 -11.35
CA CYS A 336 17.74 -4.27 -12.64
C CYS A 336 18.57 -3.00 -12.81
N ILE A 337 17.99 -1.84 -12.54
CA ILE A 337 18.68 -0.54 -12.62
C ILE A 337 19.86 -0.48 -11.65
N GLU A 338 19.68 -0.87 -10.39
CA GLU A 338 20.73 -0.90 -9.38
C GLU A 338 21.92 -1.80 -9.78
N ASN A 339 21.67 -2.84 -10.59
CA ASN A 339 22.70 -3.73 -11.10
C ASN A 339 23.18 -3.38 -12.52
N GLY A 340 22.83 -2.21 -13.05
CA GLY A 340 23.21 -1.78 -14.40
C GLY A 340 22.63 -2.65 -15.53
N ARG A 341 21.49 -3.31 -15.30
CA ARG A 341 20.81 -4.17 -16.27
C ARG A 341 19.55 -3.51 -16.81
N GLU A 342 19.25 -3.75 -18.06
CA GLU A 342 17.98 -3.31 -18.64
C GLU A 342 16.81 -4.15 -18.07
N PRO A 343 15.75 -3.49 -17.58
CA PRO A 343 14.56 -4.17 -17.07
C PRO A 343 13.78 -4.86 -18.20
N GLU A 344 13.20 -6.03 -17.91
CA GLU A 344 12.24 -6.65 -18.83
C GLU A 344 10.98 -5.77 -18.96
N SER A 345 10.43 -5.69 -20.20
CA SER A 345 9.16 -4.98 -20.43
C SER A 345 8.03 -5.56 -19.58
N THR A 346 7.24 -4.66 -19.03
CA THR A 346 6.02 -4.95 -18.29
C THR A 346 4.77 -4.35 -18.93
N ASP A 347 4.89 -3.86 -20.16
CA ASP A 347 3.87 -3.05 -20.86
C ASP A 347 2.50 -3.72 -20.89
N GLY A 348 2.43 -5.00 -21.21
CA GLY A 348 1.15 -5.73 -21.22
C GLY A 348 0.47 -5.83 -19.85
N ARG A 349 1.25 -5.85 -18.75
CA ARG A 349 0.70 -5.86 -17.39
C ARG A 349 0.26 -4.47 -16.96
N ILE A 350 1.04 -3.46 -17.31
CA ILE A 350 0.68 -2.04 -17.08
C ILE A 350 -0.57 -1.69 -17.88
N ALA A 351 -0.66 -2.08 -19.15
CA ALA A 351 -1.83 -1.88 -19.99
C ALA A 351 -3.09 -2.54 -19.40
N LEU A 352 -2.98 -3.80 -18.90
CA LEU A 352 -4.09 -4.47 -18.23
C LEU A 352 -4.55 -3.71 -16.98
N PHE A 353 -3.59 -3.21 -16.18
CA PHE A 353 -3.91 -2.44 -14.97
C PHE A 353 -4.50 -1.08 -15.31
N ARG A 354 -4.00 -0.38 -16.35
CA ARG A 354 -4.59 0.87 -16.86
C ARG A 354 -6.03 0.65 -17.28
N ARG A 355 -6.32 -0.37 -18.10
CA ARG A 355 -7.68 -0.72 -18.51
C ARG A 355 -8.61 -0.98 -17.34
N PHE A 356 -8.14 -1.72 -16.34
CA PHE A 356 -8.92 -1.94 -15.12
C PHE A 356 -9.23 -0.63 -14.40
N LEU A 357 -8.26 0.27 -14.28
CA LEU A 357 -8.48 1.58 -13.65
C LEU A 357 -9.46 2.45 -14.44
N TYR A 358 -9.40 2.44 -15.78
CA TYR A 358 -10.36 3.13 -16.63
C TYR A 358 -11.76 2.52 -16.51
N PHE A 359 -11.86 1.21 -16.50
CA PHE A 359 -13.13 0.53 -16.30
C PHE A 359 -13.77 0.89 -14.97
N ASP A 360 -13.05 0.72 -13.87
CA ASP A 360 -13.56 0.93 -12.51
C ASP A 360 -13.83 2.40 -12.19
N ASN A 361 -12.97 3.30 -12.65
CA ASN A 361 -13.10 4.72 -12.32
C ASN A 361 -13.97 5.51 -13.29
N PHE A 362 -14.06 5.10 -14.55
CA PHE A 362 -14.72 5.88 -15.58
C PHE A 362 -15.89 5.12 -16.22
N TYR A 363 -15.63 3.98 -16.88
CA TYR A 363 -16.63 3.25 -17.64
C TYR A 363 -17.79 2.73 -16.75
N ALA A 364 -17.46 2.16 -15.61
CA ALA A 364 -18.42 1.67 -14.61
C ALA A 364 -18.54 2.61 -13.39
N ALA A 365 -18.40 3.92 -13.60
CA ALA A 365 -18.49 4.92 -12.54
C ALA A 365 -19.81 4.82 -11.77
N ARG A 366 -19.76 4.98 -10.45
CA ARG A 366 -20.92 4.90 -9.56
C ARG A 366 -21.54 6.25 -9.22
N GLU A 367 -20.87 7.30 -9.63
CA GLU A 367 -21.23 8.71 -9.46
C GLU A 367 -20.53 9.51 -10.58
N PRO A 368 -20.97 10.73 -10.91
CA PRO A 368 -20.27 11.57 -11.87
C PRO A 368 -18.82 11.81 -11.46
N VAL A 369 -17.91 11.77 -12.44
CA VAL A 369 -16.47 11.90 -12.19
C VAL A 369 -15.93 13.16 -12.85
N ILE A 370 -15.19 13.97 -12.11
CA ILE A 370 -14.47 15.13 -12.65
C ILE A 370 -12.97 14.81 -12.66
N VAL A 371 -12.36 14.98 -13.83
CA VAL A 371 -10.91 14.92 -14.07
C VAL A 371 -10.48 16.32 -14.47
N CYS A 372 -9.69 17.00 -13.65
CA CYS A 372 -9.16 18.33 -13.97
C CYS A 372 -7.79 18.21 -14.65
N GLU A 373 -7.43 19.15 -15.51
CA GLU A 373 -6.13 19.20 -16.16
C GLU A 373 -5.01 19.41 -15.15
N GLY A 374 -5.21 20.31 -14.17
CA GLY A 374 -4.26 20.64 -13.11
C GLY A 374 -4.64 20.04 -11.75
N LYS A 375 -3.63 19.78 -10.91
CA LYS A 375 -3.84 19.30 -9.54
C LYS A 375 -4.53 20.32 -8.63
N THR A 376 -4.34 21.61 -8.91
CA THR A 376 -4.88 22.75 -8.14
C THR A 376 -6.36 22.98 -8.42
N ASP A 377 -6.82 22.69 -9.64
CA ASP A 377 -8.17 22.91 -10.09
C ASP A 377 -9.20 22.16 -9.26
N ASN A 378 -8.83 20.95 -8.81
CA ASN A 378 -9.64 20.18 -7.87
C ASN A 378 -9.91 20.94 -6.55
N VAL A 379 -8.96 21.76 -6.08
CA VAL A 379 -9.13 22.57 -4.87
C VAL A 379 -10.07 23.72 -5.16
N TYR A 380 -9.86 24.41 -6.26
CA TYR A 380 -10.68 25.56 -6.68
C TYR A 380 -12.15 25.16 -6.83
N LEU A 381 -12.41 24.12 -7.63
CA LEU A 381 -13.76 23.62 -7.86
C LEU A 381 -14.45 23.14 -6.58
N ARG A 382 -13.72 22.44 -5.71
CA ARG A 382 -14.29 21.98 -4.43
C ARG A 382 -14.69 23.14 -3.53
N CYS A 383 -13.90 24.22 -3.49
CA CYS A 383 -14.24 25.44 -2.74
C CYS A 383 -15.42 26.16 -3.37
N ALA A 384 -15.41 26.34 -4.71
CA ALA A 384 -16.49 26.97 -5.43
C ALA A 384 -17.83 26.23 -5.27
N ILE A 385 -17.86 24.91 -5.45
CA ILE A 385 -19.09 24.11 -5.30
C ILE A 385 -19.62 24.17 -3.85
N ARG A 386 -18.75 24.21 -2.85
CA ARG A 386 -19.17 24.38 -1.45
C ARG A 386 -19.74 25.76 -1.19
N SER A 387 -19.09 26.80 -1.69
CA SER A 387 -19.56 28.18 -1.54
C SER A 387 -20.90 28.42 -2.23
N LEU A 388 -21.07 27.86 -3.44
CA LEU A 388 -22.28 28.00 -4.26
C LEU A 388 -23.29 26.86 -4.05
N ALA A 389 -23.19 26.11 -2.99
CA ALA A 389 -23.89 24.85 -2.77
C ALA A 389 -25.42 24.93 -2.85
N VAL A 390 -26.01 26.08 -2.49
CA VAL A 390 -27.47 26.30 -2.55
C VAL A 390 -27.97 26.26 -4.00
N GLY A 391 -27.20 26.78 -4.95
CA GLY A 391 -27.56 26.80 -6.38
C GLY A 391 -27.31 25.46 -7.09
N TYR A 392 -26.51 24.54 -6.49
CA TYR A 392 -26.05 23.30 -7.15
C TYR A 392 -26.35 22.03 -6.33
N PRO A 393 -27.63 21.75 -5.99
CA PRO A 393 -28.01 20.57 -5.20
C PRO A 393 -27.70 19.23 -5.93
N GLY A 394 -27.50 19.26 -7.24
CA GLY A 394 -27.05 18.10 -8.03
C GLY A 394 -25.59 17.72 -7.80
N LEU A 395 -24.73 18.67 -7.39
CA LEU A 395 -23.30 18.46 -7.19
C LEU A 395 -22.92 18.19 -5.74
N ILE A 396 -23.69 18.72 -4.79
CA ILE A 396 -23.41 18.61 -3.36
C ILE A 396 -24.69 18.50 -2.54
N ASP A 397 -24.67 17.63 -1.53
CA ASP A 397 -25.73 17.52 -0.51
C ASP A 397 -25.40 18.41 0.67
N ASN A 398 -26.22 19.45 0.88
CA ASN A 398 -26.09 20.40 1.98
C ASN A 398 -26.81 20.01 3.26
N VAL A 399 -27.67 18.99 3.22
CA VAL A 399 -28.45 18.54 4.37
C VAL A 399 -27.55 17.77 5.35
N SER A 400 -26.53 17.06 4.83
CA SER A 400 -25.57 16.35 5.66
C SER A 400 -24.53 17.29 6.28
N ALA A 401 -24.14 17.04 7.53
CA ALA A 401 -23.09 17.78 8.22
C ALA A 401 -21.88 16.86 8.48
N PRO A 402 -20.72 17.06 7.84
CA PRO A 402 -20.42 18.07 6.82
C PRO A 402 -21.05 17.78 5.45
N PRO A 403 -21.25 18.80 4.58
CA PRO A 403 -21.80 18.62 3.24
C PRO A 403 -21.04 17.59 2.40
N LYS A 404 -21.78 16.72 1.70
CA LYS A 404 -21.21 15.62 0.90
C LYS A 404 -21.33 15.90 -0.58
N PHE A 405 -20.23 15.76 -1.32
CA PHE A 405 -20.27 15.83 -2.78
C PHE A 405 -21.04 14.62 -3.33
N LYS A 406 -21.89 14.87 -4.32
CA LYS A 406 -22.57 13.87 -5.17
C LYS A 406 -21.75 13.52 -6.41
N ILE A 407 -20.58 14.12 -6.53
CA ILE A 407 -19.60 13.95 -7.61
C ILE A 407 -18.25 13.54 -7.02
N ARG A 408 -17.44 12.87 -7.81
CA ARG A 408 -16.10 12.42 -7.43
C ARG A 408 -15.01 13.14 -8.22
N PHE A 409 -14.09 13.76 -7.54
CA PHE A 409 -12.87 14.31 -8.15
C PHE A 409 -11.81 13.21 -8.27
N PHE A 410 -11.41 12.89 -9.50
CA PHE A 410 -10.39 11.89 -9.74
C PHE A 410 -8.99 12.46 -9.45
N LYS A 411 -8.33 11.90 -8.43
CA LYS A 411 -6.98 12.30 -8.02
C LYS A 411 -5.95 11.40 -8.68
N TYR A 412 -5.11 11.96 -9.51
CA TYR A 412 -4.08 11.23 -10.23
C TYR A 412 -2.68 11.83 -10.10
N ALA A 413 -2.56 13.14 -9.95
CA ALA A 413 -1.28 13.84 -9.89
C ALA A 413 -0.38 13.27 -8.78
N GLU A 414 0.89 13.00 -9.10
CA GLU A 414 1.91 12.46 -8.19
C GLU A 414 1.54 11.13 -7.52
N THR A 415 0.63 10.36 -8.12
CA THR A 415 0.20 9.06 -7.60
C THR A 415 0.59 7.92 -8.54
N ARG A 416 0.65 6.69 -8.00
CA ARG A 416 0.86 5.51 -8.86
C ARG A 416 -0.28 5.32 -9.88
N THR A 417 -1.50 5.67 -9.51
CA THR A 417 -2.64 5.68 -10.42
C THR A 417 -2.38 6.58 -11.63
N GLY A 418 -1.87 7.79 -11.42
CA GLY A 418 -1.51 8.71 -12.50
C GLY A 418 -0.47 8.13 -13.46
N HIS A 419 0.57 7.50 -12.91
CA HIS A 419 1.58 6.84 -13.75
C HIS A 419 1.02 5.68 -14.58
N ILE A 420 0.16 4.83 -13.99
CA ILE A 420 -0.43 3.70 -14.69
C ILE A 420 -1.44 4.15 -15.75
N THR A 421 -2.20 5.21 -15.48
CA THR A 421 -3.20 5.77 -16.38
C THR A 421 -2.63 6.75 -17.41
N ASP A 422 -1.32 6.99 -17.39
CA ASP A 422 -0.63 8.03 -18.17
C ASP A 422 -1.14 9.47 -17.92
N LEU A 423 -1.84 9.66 -16.80
CA LEU A 423 -2.32 10.97 -16.34
C LEU A 423 -1.27 11.60 -15.42
N THR A 424 -0.28 12.24 -16.01
CA THR A 424 0.80 12.91 -15.26
C THR A 424 0.58 14.41 -15.05
N GLY A 425 -0.56 14.92 -15.54
CA GLY A 425 -0.92 16.35 -15.55
C GLY A 425 -0.63 17.03 -16.89
N GLY A 426 -1.37 18.10 -17.16
CA GLY A 426 -1.26 18.90 -18.37
C GLY A 426 -1.84 18.24 -19.62
N VAL A 427 -1.80 18.99 -20.72
CA VAL A 427 -2.38 18.65 -22.04
C VAL A 427 -2.02 17.25 -22.52
N GLY A 428 -0.73 16.86 -22.44
CA GLY A 428 -0.26 15.57 -22.94
C GLY A 428 -0.88 14.37 -22.21
N GLY A 429 -1.10 14.49 -20.89
CA GLY A 429 -1.78 13.46 -20.08
C GLY A 429 -3.26 13.34 -20.48
N ILE A 430 -3.94 14.46 -20.69
CA ILE A 430 -5.35 14.48 -21.14
C ILE A 430 -5.48 13.85 -22.54
N CYS A 431 -4.64 14.23 -23.52
CA CYS A 431 -4.66 13.61 -24.85
C CYS A 431 -4.50 12.09 -24.81
N LYS A 432 -3.58 11.59 -23.97
CA LYS A 432 -3.39 10.14 -23.76
C LYS A 432 -4.61 9.49 -23.11
N LEU A 433 -5.23 10.13 -22.11
CA LEU A 433 -6.47 9.64 -21.50
C LEU A 433 -7.57 9.48 -22.55
N LEU A 434 -7.83 10.53 -23.35
CA LEU A 434 -8.90 10.50 -24.35
C LEU A 434 -8.70 9.36 -25.36
N LYS A 435 -7.49 9.24 -25.90
CA LYS A 435 -7.13 8.19 -26.87
C LYS A 435 -7.23 6.79 -26.27
N ASN A 436 -6.54 6.55 -25.17
CA ASN A 436 -6.48 5.24 -24.53
C ASN A 436 -7.86 4.80 -24.04
N TYR A 437 -8.67 5.71 -23.48
CA TYR A 437 -10.02 5.40 -23.04
C TYR A 437 -10.94 5.03 -24.20
N HIS A 438 -10.88 5.78 -25.30
CA HIS A 438 -11.64 5.48 -26.52
C HIS A 438 -11.29 4.09 -27.07
N GLU A 439 -10.00 3.78 -27.21
CA GLU A 439 -9.53 2.47 -27.68
C GLU A 439 -9.99 1.35 -26.72
N ASP A 440 -9.84 1.54 -25.41
CA ASP A 440 -10.22 0.52 -24.42
C ASP A 440 -11.74 0.29 -24.37
N VAL A 441 -12.57 1.33 -24.55
CA VAL A 441 -14.03 1.23 -24.65
C VAL A 441 -14.44 0.45 -25.91
N HIS A 442 -13.82 0.75 -27.04
CA HIS A 442 -14.15 0.08 -28.31
C HIS A 442 -13.73 -1.40 -28.30
N ASP A 443 -12.52 -1.70 -27.85
CA ASP A 443 -11.91 -3.01 -28.01
C ASP A 443 -12.23 -3.98 -26.87
N TRP A 444 -12.32 -3.48 -25.63
CA TRP A 444 -12.33 -4.33 -24.44
C TRP A 444 -13.60 -4.29 -23.62
N PHE A 445 -14.26 -3.13 -23.49
CA PHE A 445 -15.40 -2.98 -22.59
C PHE A 445 -16.72 -3.35 -23.30
N LYS A 446 -17.29 -4.49 -22.88
CA LYS A 446 -18.57 -4.99 -23.43
C LYS A 446 -19.70 -5.02 -22.37
N ALA A 447 -19.37 -4.78 -21.11
CA ALA A 447 -20.36 -4.59 -20.05
C ALA A 447 -21.18 -3.32 -20.31
N PRO A 448 -22.39 -3.19 -19.72
CA PRO A 448 -23.15 -1.96 -19.78
C PRO A 448 -22.35 -0.78 -19.23
N VAL A 449 -22.30 0.32 -20.00
CA VAL A 449 -21.67 1.55 -19.54
C VAL A 449 -22.48 2.21 -18.43
N SER A 450 -21.82 2.90 -17.52
CA SER A 450 -22.49 3.70 -16.49
C SER A 450 -23.26 4.86 -17.10
N ARG A 451 -24.41 5.19 -16.49
CA ARG A 451 -25.17 6.41 -16.79
C ARG A 451 -24.49 7.69 -16.32
N PHE A 452 -23.49 7.59 -15.46
CA PHE A 452 -22.81 8.74 -14.89
C PHE A 452 -21.71 9.25 -15.82
N PRO A 453 -21.67 10.57 -16.10
CA PRO A 453 -20.66 11.16 -16.97
C PRO A 453 -19.28 11.18 -16.31
N VAL A 454 -18.26 11.11 -17.15
CA VAL A 454 -16.88 11.44 -16.85
C VAL A 454 -16.54 12.75 -17.54
N ILE A 455 -16.28 13.78 -16.77
CA ILE A 455 -16.08 15.14 -17.24
C ILE A 455 -14.60 15.50 -17.10
N VAL A 456 -13.94 15.76 -18.21
CA VAL A 456 -12.58 16.28 -18.24
C VAL A 456 -12.64 17.79 -18.37
N LEU A 457 -12.31 18.50 -17.30
CA LEU A 457 -12.22 19.96 -17.30
C LEU A 457 -10.83 20.38 -17.77
N ILE A 458 -10.79 21.25 -18.79
CA ILE A 458 -9.54 21.77 -19.36
C ILE A 458 -9.55 23.30 -19.36
N ASP A 459 -8.37 23.90 -19.29
CA ASP A 459 -8.18 25.31 -19.60
C ASP A 459 -8.41 25.52 -21.09
N ASN A 460 -9.06 26.63 -21.47
CA ASN A 460 -9.34 26.98 -22.86
C ASN A 460 -8.29 27.96 -23.38
N ASP A 461 -7.03 27.53 -23.32
CA ASP A 461 -5.85 28.30 -23.70
C ASP A 461 -5.19 27.71 -24.97
N ALA A 462 -4.00 28.16 -25.28
CA ALA A 462 -3.24 27.66 -26.43
C ALA A 462 -2.95 26.13 -26.35
N GLY A 463 -2.88 25.56 -25.13
CA GLY A 463 -2.69 24.12 -24.92
C GLY A 463 -3.89 23.30 -25.33
N ALA A 464 -5.11 23.84 -25.23
CA ALA A 464 -6.35 23.15 -25.59
C ALA A 464 -6.39 22.73 -27.08
N HIS A 465 -5.63 23.40 -27.95
CA HIS A 465 -5.55 23.06 -29.36
C HIS A 465 -5.21 21.57 -29.59
N SER A 466 -4.21 21.05 -28.91
CA SER A 466 -3.82 19.64 -29.02
C SER A 466 -4.89 18.68 -28.50
N ILE A 467 -5.66 19.09 -27.48
CA ILE A 467 -6.79 18.31 -26.97
C ILE A 467 -7.91 18.28 -28.01
N TYR A 468 -8.23 19.41 -28.64
CA TYR A 468 -9.24 19.49 -29.70
C TYR A 468 -8.84 18.69 -30.94
N GLU A 469 -7.56 18.63 -31.30
CA GLU A 469 -7.05 17.75 -32.35
C GLU A 469 -7.23 16.27 -31.99
N ALA A 470 -6.92 15.89 -30.77
CA ALA A 470 -7.15 14.53 -30.29
C ALA A 470 -8.63 14.14 -30.35
N ILE A 471 -9.56 15.05 -29.95
CA ILE A 471 -11.01 14.85 -30.04
C ILE A 471 -11.44 14.69 -31.49
N ALA A 472 -10.99 15.55 -32.42
CA ALA A 472 -11.31 15.43 -33.82
C ALA A 472 -10.85 14.10 -34.43
N GLY A 473 -9.64 13.65 -34.05
CA GLY A 473 -9.11 12.34 -34.46
C GLY A 473 -9.94 11.16 -33.95
N ILE A 474 -10.48 11.24 -32.73
CA ILE A 474 -11.33 10.21 -32.12
C ILE A 474 -12.73 10.22 -32.72
N THR A 475 -13.39 11.38 -32.76
CA THR A 475 -14.79 11.51 -33.14
C THR A 475 -14.99 11.50 -34.66
N LYS A 476 -13.94 11.69 -35.45
CA LYS A 476 -13.99 11.89 -36.92
C LYS A 476 -14.87 13.08 -37.33
N ARG A 477 -14.97 14.09 -36.47
CA ARG A 477 -15.74 15.32 -36.69
C ARG A 477 -14.80 16.52 -36.84
N THR A 478 -15.36 17.66 -37.25
CA THR A 478 -14.62 18.93 -37.28
C THR A 478 -14.01 19.24 -35.92
N LYS A 479 -12.80 19.78 -35.94
CA LYS A 479 -12.08 20.15 -34.72
C LYS A 479 -12.90 21.20 -33.95
N PRO A 480 -13.12 20.96 -32.63
CA PRO A 480 -13.81 21.92 -31.78
C PRO A 480 -13.06 23.25 -31.67
N GLU A 481 -13.80 24.35 -31.52
CA GLU A 481 -13.25 25.71 -31.31
C GLU A 481 -13.27 26.15 -29.84
N GLY A 482 -13.69 25.29 -28.92
CA GLY A 482 -13.76 25.59 -27.48
C GLY A 482 -14.92 26.50 -27.07
N ARG A 483 -15.90 26.72 -27.96
CA ARG A 483 -17.09 27.56 -27.71
C ARG A 483 -18.27 26.78 -27.14
N ALA A 484 -18.24 25.46 -27.25
CA ALA A 484 -19.30 24.60 -26.74
C ALA A 484 -19.18 24.41 -25.24
N ASP A 485 -20.31 24.36 -24.55
CA ASP A 485 -20.36 24.13 -23.10
C ASP A 485 -19.74 22.78 -22.71
N PHE A 486 -19.96 21.77 -23.57
CA PHE A 486 -19.32 20.46 -23.46
C PHE A 486 -19.12 19.80 -24.81
N ILE A 487 -18.16 18.88 -24.88
CA ILE A 487 -17.83 18.13 -26.10
C ILE A 487 -17.90 16.63 -25.74
N HIS A 488 -18.86 15.91 -26.34
CA HIS A 488 -18.91 14.46 -26.21
C HIS A 488 -17.78 13.80 -27.00
N VAL A 489 -16.99 12.96 -26.35
CA VAL A 489 -15.82 12.29 -26.94
C VAL A 489 -16.14 10.84 -27.30
N THR A 490 -16.52 10.04 -26.32
CA THR A 490 -16.86 8.63 -26.51
C THR A 490 -17.56 8.08 -25.27
N SER A 491 -18.57 7.20 -25.45
CA SER A 491 -19.30 6.57 -24.35
C SER A 491 -19.84 7.62 -23.36
N ASN A 492 -19.44 7.56 -22.09
CA ASN A 492 -19.80 8.52 -21.04
C ASN A 492 -18.73 9.60 -20.78
N LEU A 493 -17.77 9.79 -21.70
CA LEU A 493 -16.67 10.73 -21.56
C LEU A 493 -16.94 12.04 -22.28
N TYR A 494 -16.83 13.15 -21.56
CA TYR A 494 -17.05 14.51 -22.02
C TYR A 494 -15.85 15.40 -21.68
N VAL A 495 -15.55 16.35 -22.55
CA VAL A 495 -14.58 17.42 -22.29
C VAL A 495 -15.34 18.73 -22.13
N VAL A 496 -15.02 19.46 -21.07
CA VAL A 496 -15.60 20.78 -20.76
C VAL A 496 -14.45 21.78 -20.72
N PRO A 497 -14.35 22.69 -21.69
CA PRO A 497 -13.40 23.78 -21.64
C PRO A 497 -13.88 24.87 -20.68
N THR A 498 -12.96 25.62 -20.08
CA THR A 498 -13.33 26.85 -19.38
C THR A 498 -13.99 27.84 -20.35
N PRO A 499 -15.16 28.45 -20.00
CA PRO A 499 -15.88 29.38 -20.91
C PRO A 499 -15.02 30.59 -21.27
N PHE A 500 -15.14 31.08 -22.50
CA PHE A 500 -14.52 32.34 -22.88
C PHE A 500 -15.13 33.52 -22.12
N GLY A 501 -14.31 34.43 -21.63
CA GLY A 501 -14.79 35.69 -21.09
C GLY A 501 -15.13 36.71 -22.17
N PRO A 502 -15.86 37.78 -21.84
CA PRO A 502 -16.07 38.91 -22.74
C PRO A 502 -14.69 39.41 -23.20
N ASN A 503 -14.44 39.46 -24.48
CA ASN A 503 -13.16 39.95 -25.08
C ASN A 503 -11.91 39.13 -24.75
N LYS A 504 -12.00 37.84 -24.32
CA LYS A 504 -10.84 36.96 -24.06
C LYS A 504 -10.83 35.82 -25.08
N ALA A 505 -9.71 35.65 -25.78
CA ALA A 505 -9.46 34.54 -26.70
C ALA A 505 -8.97 33.27 -25.96
N HIS A 506 -8.56 33.38 -24.70
CA HIS A 506 -8.04 32.31 -23.87
C HIS A 506 -8.51 32.49 -22.44
N THR A 507 -8.86 31.37 -21.77
CA THR A 507 -9.24 31.35 -20.37
C THR A 507 -8.59 30.16 -19.64
N ALA A 508 -8.19 30.41 -18.41
CA ALA A 508 -7.76 29.38 -17.48
C ALA A 508 -8.68 29.43 -16.22
N ILE A 509 -8.71 28.37 -15.45
CA ILE A 509 -9.58 28.30 -14.26
C ILE A 509 -9.32 29.42 -13.26
N GLU A 510 -8.09 29.96 -13.18
CA GLU A 510 -7.76 31.09 -12.32
C GLU A 510 -8.40 32.41 -12.76
N ASP A 511 -8.89 32.52 -14.01
CA ASP A 511 -9.59 33.74 -14.49
C ASP A 511 -10.97 33.91 -13.83
N PHE A 512 -11.47 32.91 -13.16
CA PHE A 512 -12.76 32.92 -12.46
C PHE A 512 -12.66 33.38 -11.00
N PHE A 513 -11.45 33.68 -10.51
CA PHE A 513 -11.29 34.43 -9.27
C PHE A 513 -11.42 35.93 -9.49
N ASP A 514 -11.81 36.66 -8.44
CA ASP A 514 -11.77 38.11 -8.42
C ASP A 514 -10.31 38.64 -8.33
N GLU A 515 -10.13 39.91 -8.68
CA GLU A 515 -8.81 40.55 -8.66
C GLU A 515 -8.23 40.64 -7.24
N ILE A 516 -9.08 40.80 -6.22
CA ILE A 516 -8.67 40.89 -4.82
C ILE A 516 -8.04 39.55 -4.39
N THR A 517 -8.71 38.45 -4.70
CA THR A 517 -8.21 37.10 -4.41
C THR A 517 -6.90 36.83 -5.13
N LEU A 518 -6.78 37.19 -6.41
CA LEU A 518 -5.55 37.01 -7.20
C LEU A 518 -4.39 37.91 -6.71
N ALA A 519 -4.70 39.08 -6.14
CA ALA A 519 -3.71 40.00 -5.60
C ALA A 519 -3.26 39.66 -4.16
N THR A 520 -3.75 38.57 -3.56
CA THR A 520 -3.39 38.17 -2.20
C THR A 520 -1.88 38.00 -2.05
N VAL A 521 -1.31 38.63 -1.00
CA VAL A 521 0.12 38.54 -0.69
C VAL A 521 0.36 37.45 0.36
N LEU A 522 1.27 36.53 0.11
CA LEU A 522 1.71 35.50 1.05
C LEU A 522 3.20 35.70 1.39
N ASN A 523 3.51 35.97 2.64
CA ASN A 523 4.89 36.17 3.11
C ASN A 523 5.70 37.18 2.24
N GLY A 524 5.07 38.30 1.85
CA GLY A 524 5.67 39.33 1.00
C GLY A 524 5.74 39.00 -0.49
N LYS A 525 5.26 37.86 -0.94
CA LYS A 525 5.23 37.41 -2.34
C LYS A 525 3.84 37.58 -2.93
N THR A 526 3.76 37.83 -4.25
CA THR A 526 2.50 37.92 -5.01
C THR A 526 2.29 36.68 -5.88
N PHE A 527 1.03 36.41 -6.24
CA PHE A 527 0.66 35.27 -7.07
C PHE A 527 1.16 35.43 -8.52
N ASN A 528 1.79 34.39 -9.06
CA ASN A 528 2.14 34.31 -10.47
C ASN A 528 1.77 32.93 -11.04
N ARG A 529 0.83 32.90 -12.01
CA ARG A 529 0.37 31.69 -12.68
C ARG A 529 1.46 30.89 -13.39
N LYS A 530 2.51 31.56 -13.90
CA LYS A 530 3.64 30.96 -14.62
C LYS A 530 4.69 30.37 -13.69
N ASN A 531 4.65 30.72 -12.40
CA ASN A 531 5.63 30.23 -11.44
C ASN A 531 5.29 28.79 -11.03
N LYS A 532 6.17 27.83 -11.38
CA LYS A 532 5.97 26.40 -11.09
C LYS A 532 6.49 25.99 -9.71
N SER A 533 7.38 26.80 -9.10
CA SER A 533 7.95 26.57 -7.77
C SER A 533 7.73 27.78 -6.86
N ASP A 534 7.65 27.53 -5.56
CA ASP A 534 7.54 28.59 -4.54
C ASP A 534 8.91 29.19 -4.18
N ASP A 535 9.97 28.85 -4.93
CA ASP A 535 11.37 29.24 -4.67
C ASP A 535 11.73 30.65 -5.18
N SER A 536 10.79 31.37 -5.81
CA SER A 536 11.01 32.77 -6.22
C SER A 536 10.90 33.70 -5.03
N ASP A 537 11.81 34.69 -4.92
CA ASP A 537 11.76 35.71 -3.86
C ASP A 537 10.56 36.67 -3.98
N LYS A 538 10.01 36.83 -5.19
CA LYS A 538 8.94 37.80 -5.47
C LYS A 538 7.56 37.15 -5.67
N PHE A 539 7.53 35.89 -6.07
CA PHE A 539 6.29 35.25 -6.49
C PHE A 539 6.08 33.91 -5.83
N TYR A 540 4.81 33.54 -5.60
CA TYR A 540 4.39 32.19 -5.27
C TYR A 540 3.52 31.60 -6.37
N GLY A 541 3.53 30.27 -6.51
CA GLY A 541 2.89 29.57 -7.61
C GLY A 541 1.49 29.04 -7.28
N LYS A 542 0.87 28.35 -8.26
CA LYS A 542 -0.49 27.77 -8.18
C LYS A 542 -0.68 26.84 -6.96
N GLY A 543 0.36 26.10 -6.54
CA GLY A 543 0.29 25.19 -5.38
C GLY A 543 0.05 25.92 -4.06
N ALA A 544 0.79 27.00 -3.80
CA ALA A 544 0.62 27.84 -2.62
C ALA A 544 -0.71 28.62 -2.69
N PHE A 545 -1.08 29.14 -3.86
CA PHE A 545 -2.37 29.80 -4.06
C PHE A 545 -3.53 28.87 -3.70
N ALA A 546 -3.55 27.66 -4.22
CA ALA A 546 -4.59 26.69 -3.92
C ALA A 546 -4.68 26.31 -2.42
N ARG A 547 -3.51 26.07 -1.78
CA ARG A 547 -3.43 25.57 -0.42
C ARG A 547 -3.61 26.68 0.64
N ASP A 548 -2.95 27.82 0.43
CA ASP A 548 -2.78 28.82 1.46
C ASP A 548 -3.71 30.04 1.29
N VAL A 549 -4.20 30.30 0.07
CA VAL A 549 -5.23 31.32 -0.20
C VAL A 549 -6.60 30.63 -0.32
N VAL A 550 -6.83 29.88 -1.40
CA VAL A 550 -8.18 29.41 -1.74
C VAL A 550 -8.75 28.44 -0.69
N ALA A 551 -7.98 27.43 -0.27
CA ALA A 551 -8.48 26.46 0.70
C ALA A 551 -8.66 27.03 2.11
N LYS A 552 -7.79 27.98 2.55
CA LYS A 552 -7.86 28.58 3.89
C LYS A 552 -8.88 29.69 3.99
N GLN A 553 -9.11 30.44 2.91
CA GLN A 553 -9.98 31.62 2.88
C GLN A 553 -11.28 31.36 2.08
N ALA A 554 -11.65 30.10 1.86
CA ALA A 554 -12.81 29.72 1.05
C ALA A 554 -14.14 30.35 1.50
N SER A 555 -14.28 30.74 2.77
CA SER A 555 -15.48 31.40 3.29
C SER A 555 -15.58 32.88 2.95
N THR A 556 -14.48 33.53 2.55
CA THR A 556 -14.41 34.96 2.25
C THR A 556 -14.22 35.27 0.78
N ILE A 557 -13.85 34.28 -0.03
CA ILE A 557 -13.64 34.42 -1.48
C ILE A 557 -15.00 34.41 -2.19
N ASP A 558 -15.17 35.34 -3.13
CA ASP A 558 -16.30 35.33 -4.05
C ASP A 558 -16.08 34.33 -5.19
N PHE A 559 -16.88 33.27 -5.20
CA PHE A 559 -16.87 32.24 -6.25
C PHE A 559 -17.98 32.44 -7.32
N THR A 560 -18.67 33.56 -7.34
CA THR A 560 -19.83 33.77 -8.24
C THR A 560 -19.46 33.58 -9.71
N LYS A 561 -18.26 33.98 -10.15
CA LYS A 561 -17.79 33.78 -11.52
C LYS A 561 -17.62 32.30 -11.90
N PHE A 562 -17.46 31.40 -10.93
CA PHE A 562 -17.39 29.96 -11.16
C PHE A 562 -18.74 29.36 -11.63
N GLN A 563 -19.85 30.08 -11.44
CA GLN A 563 -21.15 29.67 -11.98
C GLN A 563 -21.05 29.39 -13.50
N ALA A 564 -20.33 30.22 -14.25
CA ALA A 564 -20.12 30.02 -15.68
C ALA A 564 -19.49 28.64 -16.01
N ILE A 565 -18.64 28.10 -15.12
CA ILE A 565 -18.10 26.75 -15.25
C ILE A 565 -19.10 25.69 -14.77
N LEU A 566 -19.93 25.99 -13.78
CA LEU A 566 -20.84 25.02 -13.17
C LEU A 566 -22.15 24.89 -13.97
N ASP A 567 -22.64 25.96 -14.57
CA ASP A 567 -23.89 25.98 -15.37
C ASP A 567 -23.77 25.20 -16.67
N SER A 568 -22.60 25.17 -17.27
CA SER A 568 -22.34 24.34 -18.45
C SER A 568 -22.51 22.81 -18.20
N ARG A 569 -22.98 22.42 -17.01
CA ARG A 569 -23.06 21.02 -16.53
C ARG A 569 -24.39 20.64 -15.91
N SER A 570 -25.34 21.58 -15.78
CA SER A 570 -26.68 21.31 -15.23
C SER A 570 -27.60 20.55 -16.19
#